data_dbaf0650d786ae7fbf90343e46146d2d
#
_entry.id   dbaf0650d786ae7fbf90343e46146d2d
#
_cell.length_a   1.000
_cell.length_b   1.000
_cell.length_c   1.000
_cell.angle_alpha   90.00
_cell.angle_beta   90.00
_cell.angle_gamma   90.00
#
_symmetry.space_group_name_H-M   'P 1'
#
loop_
_entity.id
_entity.type
_entity.pdbx_description
1 polymer ?
#
loop_
_entity_poly.entity_id
_entity_poly.type
_entity_poly.pdbx_seq_one_letter_code
_entity_poly.pdbx_strand_id
1 'polypeptide(L)'
;MRRVAAVLIVMGVVLAGAGLALAQDRDSQLRTVKGQALTKDDNAISGAVVYLRNLRTQTVRTYISDNAGNYRFSGLDPNVDYELHAEHQEQTSAKRTLSSFDSRKEIVINLKVDKKKS
;
A
#
# COMPACT_ATOMS: atom_id res chain seq x y z
N MET A 1 21.70 -2.30 -48.57
CA MET A 1 20.68 -1.32 -48.17
C MET A 1 19.66 -1.88 -47.25
N ARG A 2 19.07 -3.04 -47.54
CA ARG A 2 18.05 -3.65 -46.67
C ARG A 2 18.56 -3.98 -45.26
N ARG A 3 19.84 -4.40 -45.19
CA ARG A 3 20.45 -4.77 -43.90
C ARG A 3 20.64 -3.56 -42.98
N VAL A 4 20.93 -2.38 -43.55
CA VAL A 4 21.12 -1.17 -42.78
C VAL A 4 19.82 -0.71 -42.12
N ALA A 5 18.70 -0.79 -42.83
CA ALA A 5 17.40 -0.43 -42.27
C ALA A 5 17.01 -1.35 -41.11
N ALA A 6 17.30 -2.65 -41.21
CA ALA A 6 17.02 -3.60 -40.13
C ALA A 6 17.82 -3.27 -38.85
N VAL A 7 19.09 -2.86 -39.02
CA VAL A 7 19.94 -2.49 -37.89
C VAL A 7 19.36 -1.26 -37.14
N LEU A 8 18.89 -0.26 -37.88
CA LEU A 8 18.29 0.93 -37.27
C LEU A 8 17.04 0.60 -36.43
N ILE A 9 16.19 -0.31 -36.93
CA ILE A 9 14.99 -0.76 -36.20
C ILE A 9 15.38 -1.42 -34.90
N VAL A 10 16.39 -2.28 -34.89
CA VAL A 10 16.88 -2.97 -33.70
C VAL A 10 17.36 -1.97 -32.66
N MET A 11 18.06 -0.94 -33.03
CA MET A 11 18.53 0.08 -32.09
C MET A 11 17.38 0.85 -31.47
N GLY A 12 16.33 1.14 -32.20
CA GLY A 12 15.15 1.81 -31.68
C GLY A 12 14.45 0.98 -30.59
N VAL A 13 14.33 -0.33 -30.80
CA VAL A 13 13.71 -1.23 -29.83
C VAL A 13 14.52 -1.28 -28.53
N VAL A 14 15.85 -1.31 -28.61
CA VAL A 14 16.70 -1.36 -27.41
C VAL A 14 16.52 -0.09 -26.57
N LEU A 15 16.43 1.08 -27.16
CA LEU A 15 16.21 2.33 -26.44
C LEU A 15 14.85 2.35 -25.73
N ALA A 16 13.81 1.87 -26.38
CA ALA A 16 12.49 1.79 -25.77
C ALA A 16 12.48 0.83 -24.56
N GLY A 17 13.19 -0.28 -24.65
CA GLY A 17 13.31 -1.23 -23.55
C GLY A 17 13.99 -0.63 -22.33
N ALA A 18 15.03 0.18 -22.51
CA ALA A 18 15.73 0.81 -21.41
C ALA A 18 14.81 1.80 -20.65
N GLY A 19 13.97 2.55 -21.36
CA GLY A 19 13.03 3.46 -20.73
C GLY A 19 12.00 2.75 -19.86
N LEU A 20 11.48 1.62 -20.32
CA LEU A 20 10.53 0.82 -19.56
C LEU A 20 11.14 0.24 -18.28
N ALA A 21 12.40 -0.20 -18.32
CA ALA A 21 13.09 -0.74 -17.16
C ALA A 21 13.21 0.30 -16.05
N LEU A 22 13.51 1.55 -16.35
CA LEU A 22 13.59 2.61 -15.36
C LEU A 22 12.25 2.89 -14.68
N ALA A 23 11.15 2.86 -15.43
CA ALA A 23 9.80 3.05 -14.87
C ALA A 23 9.45 1.92 -13.91
N GLN A 24 9.79 0.68 -14.24
CA GLN A 24 9.54 -0.48 -13.37
C GLN A 24 10.32 -0.39 -12.06
N ASP A 25 11.55 0.10 -12.09
CA ASP A 25 12.36 0.25 -10.87
C ASP A 25 11.74 1.22 -9.88
N ARG A 26 11.14 2.32 -10.36
CA ARG A 26 10.43 3.26 -9.48
C ARG A 26 9.24 2.61 -8.80
N ASP A 27 8.41 1.89 -9.56
CA ASP A 27 7.23 1.23 -9.01
C ASP A 27 7.61 0.17 -8.00
N SER A 28 8.74 -0.54 -8.22
CA SER A 28 9.18 -1.60 -7.31
C SER A 28 9.65 -1.07 -5.96
N GLN A 29 9.91 0.23 -5.80
CA GLN A 29 10.31 0.83 -4.53
C GLN A 29 9.13 1.24 -3.67
N LEU A 30 7.94 1.36 -4.23
CA LEU A 30 6.75 1.71 -3.49
C LEU A 30 6.32 0.56 -2.57
N ARG A 31 5.72 0.92 -1.44
CA ARG A 31 5.31 -0.07 -0.45
C ARG A 31 3.81 -0.33 -0.51
N THR A 32 3.43 -1.50 -0.02
CA THR A 32 2.04 -1.88 0.19
C THR A 32 1.86 -2.31 1.64
N VAL A 33 0.80 -1.83 2.28
CA VAL A 33 0.36 -2.33 3.57
C VAL A 33 -0.99 -3.00 3.38
N LYS A 34 -1.15 -4.16 3.98
CA LYS A 34 -2.39 -4.93 3.93
C LYS A 34 -2.61 -5.64 5.26
N GLY A 35 -3.79 -6.18 5.45
CA GLY A 35 -4.10 -6.91 6.66
C GLY A 35 -5.59 -7.10 6.80
N GLN A 36 -6.01 -7.38 8.01
CA GLN A 36 -7.42 -7.59 8.32
C GLN A 36 -7.87 -6.68 9.44
N ALA A 37 -9.12 -6.21 9.35
CA ALA A 37 -9.82 -5.61 10.48
C ALA A 37 -10.49 -6.75 11.25
N LEU A 38 -10.21 -6.84 12.54
CA LEU A 38 -10.62 -7.97 13.38
C LEU A 38 -11.35 -7.48 14.62
N THR A 39 -12.27 -8.31 15.12
CA THR A 39 -12.87 -8.10 16.43
C THR A 39 -11.88 -8.46 17.54
N LYS A 40 -12.26 -8.18 18.77
CA LYS A 40 -11.51 -8.59 19.96
C LYS A 40 -11.19 -10.09 19.95
N ASP A 41 -12.08 -10.92 19.42
CA ASP A 41 -11.92 -12.38 19.37
C ASP A 41 -11.30 -12.87 18.06
N ASP A 42 -10.68 -11.97 17.29
CA ASP A 42 -9.98 -12.26 16.03
C ASP A 42 -10.91 -12.70 14.88
N ASN A 43 -12.17 -12.31 14.94
CA ASN A 43 -13.11 -12.53 13.84
C ASN A 43 -13.02 -11.38 12.84
N ALA A 44 -13.10 -11.71 11.54
CA ALA A 44 -13.05 -10.71 10.48
C ALA A 44 -14.25 -9.76 10.54
N ILE A 45 -13.98 -8.46 10.30
CA ILE A 45 -15.03 -7.44 10.24
C ILE A 45 -15.22 -7.01 8.80
N SER A 46 -16.41 -7.23 8.26
CA SER A 46 -16.81 -6.68 6.97
C SER A 46 -17.30 -5.24 7.18
N GLY A 47 -16.88 -4.34 6.31
CA GLY A 47 -17.37 -2.96 6.36
C GLY A 47 -16.70 -2.07 7.38
N ALA A 48 -15.57 -2.46 7.95
CA ALA A 48 -14.78 -1.58 8.79
C ALA A 48 -14.12 -0.51 7.92
N VAL A 49 -14.04 0.71 8.42
CA VAL A 49 -13.34 1.79 7.73
C VAL A 49 -11.91 1.81 8.23
N VAL A 50 -10.97 1.58 7.32
CA VAL A 50 -9.54 1.61 7.62
C VAL A 50 -8.98 2.95 7.15
N TYR A 51 -8.30 3.66 8.05
CA TYR A 51 -7.71 4.98 7.80
C TYR A 51 -6.21 4.86 7.69
N LEU A 52 -5.65 5.50 6.68
CA LEU A 52 -4.21 5.61 6.48
C LEU A 52 -3.85 7.08 6.41
N ARG A 53 -3.07 7.56 7.38
CA ARG A 53 -2.63 8.95 7.41
C ARG A 53 -1.17 9.03 7.02
N ASN A 54 -0.86 9.90 6.06
CA ASN A 54 0.51 10.27 5.73
C ASN A 54 0.99 11.27 6.79
N LEU A 55 1.98 10.89 7.58
CA LEU A 55 2.40 11.73 8.72
C LEU A 55 3.22 12.95 8.28
N ARG A 56 3.70 12.99 7.05
CA ARG A 56 4.40 14.16 6.53
C ARG A 56 3.43 15.22 6.01
N THR A 57 2.41 14.81 5.25
CA THR A 57 1.46 15.72 4.61
C THR A 57 0.14 15.85 5.36
N GLN A 58 -0.14 14.94 6.30
CA GLN A 58 -1.38 14.83 7.04
C GLN A 58 -2.59 14.43 6.18
N THR A 59 -2.38 14.01 4.95
CA THR A 59 -3.45 13.50 4.10
C THR A 59 -3.92 12.12 4.58
N VAL A 60 -5.21 11.84 4.41
CA VAL A 60 -5.83 10.60 4.87
C VAL A 60 -6.48 9.89 3.69
N ARG A 61 -6.22 8.59 3.58
CA ARG A 61 -6.90 7.68 2.65
C ARG A 61 -7.71 6.67 3.47
N THR A 62 -8.79 6.20 2.89
CA THR A 62 -9.67 5.21 3.55
C THR A 62 -9.86 3.98 2.68
N TYR A 63 -10.18 2.87 3.33
CA TYR A 63 -10.51 1.62 2.66
C TYR A 63 -11.59 0.92 3.49
N ILE A 64 -12.62 0.42 2.82
CA ILE A 64 -13.68 -0.35 3.48
C ILE A 64 -13.33 -1.83 3.42
N SER A 65 -13.20 -2.49 4.56
CA SER A 65 -12.81 -3.90 4.58
C SER A 65 -13.85 -4.78 3.89
N ASP A 66 -13.38 -5.82 3.22
CA ASP A 66 -14.23 -6.76 2.50
C ASP A 66 -14.86 -7.79 3.45
N ASN A 67 -15.56 -8.79 2.89
CA ASN A 67 -16.27 -9.80 3.70
C ASN A 67 -15.33 -10.65 4.55
N ALA A 68 -14.07 -10.76 4.18
CA ALA A 68 -13.05 -11.46 4.97
C ALA A 68 -12.26 -10.50 5.88
N GLY A 69 -12.68 -9.25 5.98
CA GLY A 69 -12.01 -8.24 6.79
C GLY A 69 -10.79 -7.64 6.16
N ASN A 70 -10.46 -7.98 4.92
CA ASN A 70 -9.21 -7.56 4.27
C ASN A 70 -9.25 -6.09 3.88
N TYR A 71 -8.10 -5.43 4.03
CA TYR A 71 -7.85 -4.09 3.51
C TYR A 71 -6.47 -4.06 2.85
N ARG A 72 -6.25 -3.07 1.99
CA ARG A 72 -4.98 -2.92 1.28
C ARG A 72 -4.79 -1.47 0.85
N PHE A 73 -3.58 -0.94 1.08
CA PHE A 73 -3.13 0.34 0.53
C PHE A 73 -1.81 0.11 -0.20
N SER A 74 -1.75 0.52 -1.45
CA SER A 74 -0.56 0.39 -2.27
C SER A 74 -0.05 1.77 -2.69
N GLY A 75 1.13 1.79 -3.33
CA GLY A 75 1.71 3.03 -3.82
C GLY A 75 2.22 3.95 -2.71
N LEU A 76 2.66 3.39 -1.59
CA LEU A 76 3.12 4.17 -0.44
C LEU A 76 4.59 4.53 -0.59
N ASP A 77 4.92 5.77 -0.24
CA ASP A 77 6.28 6.29 -0.31
C ASP A 77 7.16 5.61 0.76
N PRO A 78 8.29 4.99 0.36
CA PRO A 78 9.16 4.32 1.33
C PRO A 78 9.86 5.27 2.31
N ASN A 79 9.87 6.56 2.03
CA ASN A 79 10.53 7.57 2.86
C ASN A 79 9.59 8.30 3.81
N VAL A 80 8.34 7.85 3.90
CA VAL A 80 7.29 8.51 4.70
C VAL A 80 6.75 7.53 5.72
N ASP A 81 6.54 8.01 6.95
CA ASP A 81 5.83 7.28 7.98
C ASP A 81 4.33 7.43 7.79
N TYR A 82 3.60 6.36 8.01
CA TYR A 82 2.14 6.33 7.94
C TYR A 82 1.56 5.80 9.23
N GLU A 83 0.34 6.23 9.55
CA GLU A 83 -0.39 5.77 10.72
C GLU A 83 -1.71 5.13 10.26
N LEU A 84 -2.01 3.95 10.80
CA LEU A 84 -3.22 3.21 10.46
C LEU A 84 -4.08 3.00 11.69
N HIS A 85 -5.38 3.05 11.49
CA HIS A 85 -6.35 2.54 12.46
C HIS A 85 -7.64 2.16 11.71
N ALA A 86 -8.47 1.38 12.36
CA ALA A 86 -9.76 0.98 11.80
C ALA A 86 -10.88 1.36 12.76
N GLU A 87 -12.05 1.63 12.20
CA GLU A 87 -13.26 1.93 12.98
C GLU A 87 -14.42 1.10 12.45
N HIS A 88 -15.26 0.63 13.35
CA HIS A 88 -16.47 -0.07 12.98
C HIS A 88 -17.50 0.13 14.08
N GLN A 89 -18.68 0.67 13.69
CA GLN A 89 -19.72 1.04 14.64
C GLN A 89 -19.14 2.01 15.69
N GLU A 90 -19.31 1.74 16.97
CA GLU A 90 -18.84 2.63 18.04
C GLU A 90 -17.45 2.25 18.56
N GLN A 91 -16.69 1.47 17.80
CA GLN A 91 -15.39 0.96 18.23
C GLN A 91 -14.28 1.36 17.29
N THR A 92 -13.06 1.39 17.81
CA THR A 92 -11.86 1.72 17.06
C THR A 92 -10.72 0.77 17.44
N SER A 93 -9.74 0.65 16.55
CA SER A 93 -8.51 -0.06 16.85
C SER A 93 -7.47 0.87 17.45
N ALA A 94 -6.43 0.28 18.04
CA ALA A 94 -5.21 1.03 18.37
C ALA A 94 -4.59 1.56 17.08
N LYS A 95 -3.90 2.68 17.18
CA LYS A 95 -3.16 3.23 16.04
C LYS A 95 -1.86 2.44 15.85
N ARG A 96 -1.55 2.12 14.61
CA ARG A 96 -0.35 1.37 14.24
C ARG A 96 0.47 2.24 13.28
N THR A 97 1.77 2.23 13.45
CA THR A 97 2.67 3.02 12.60
C THR A 97 3.38 2.12 11.61
N LEU A 98 3.40 2.55 10.34
CA LEU A 98 4.25 1.98 9.30
C LEU A 98 5.45 2.90 9.17
N SER A 99 6.59 2.47 9.68
CA SER A 99 7.80 3.29 9.73
C SER A 99 8.53 3.31 8.39
N SER A 100 9.12 4.44 8.04
CA SER A 100 10.00 4.57 6.89
C SER A 100 11.29 3.74 7.05
N PHE A 101 11.62 3.36 8.28
CA PHE A 101 12.77 2.48 8.55
C PHE A 101 12.47 1.01 8.26
N ASP A 102 11.20 0.66 8.08
CA ASP A 102 10.82 -0.70 7.68
C ASP A 102 11.06 -0.86 6.18
N SER A 103 12.05 -1.66 5.82
CA SER A 103 12.49 -1.80 4.43
C SER A 103 11.65 -2.79 3.61
N ARG A 104 10.67 -3.44 4.22
CA ARG A 104 9.81 -4.40 3.50
C ARG A 104 8.93 -3.67 2.50
N LYS A 105 8.77 -4.24 1.32
CA LYS A 105 7.87 -3.68 0.30
C LYS A 105 6.42 -4.03 0.55
N GLU A 106 6.16 -5.14 1.20
CA GLU A 106 4.82 -5.58 1.55
C GLU A 106 4.78 -5.85 3.05
N ILE A 107 3.95 -5.13 3.76
CA ILE A 107 3.84 -5.17 5.21
C ILE A 107 2.43 -5.61 5.58
N VAL A 108 2.31 -6.56 6.52
CA VAL A 108 1.02 -7.03 7.02
C VAL A 108 0.80 -6.46 8.40
N ILE A 109 -0.29 -5.70 8.56
CA ILE A 109 -0.70 -5.13 9.84
C ILE A 109 -2.17 -5.45 10.04
N ASN A 110 -2.49 -6.24 11.05
CA ASN A 110 -3.88 -6.51 11.43
C ASN A 110 -4.32 -5.47 12.45
N LEU A 111 -5.55 -5.01 12.30
CA LEU A 111 -6.11 -3.95 13.15
C LEU A 111 -7.26 -4.55 13.97
N LYS A 112 -7.06 -4.61 15.27
CA LYS A 112 -8.08 -5.16 16.19
C LYS A 112 -8.96 -4.03 16.69
N VAL A 113 -10.24 -4.06 16.30
CA VAL A 113 -11.22 -3.03 16.65
C VAL A 113 -11.86 -3.46 17.97
N ASP A 114 -11.23 -3.08 19.07
CA ASP A 114 -11.60 -3.56 20.42
C ASP A 114 -11.73 -2.44 21.44
N LYS A 115 -11.59 -1.17 21.03
CA LYS A 115 -11.69 -0.04 21.93
C LYS A 115 -12.93 0.77 21.63
N LYS A 116 -13.61 1.25 22.66
CA LYS A 116 -14.74 2.14 22.48
C LYS A 116 -14.24 3.51 22.02
N LYS A 117 -14.92 4.09 21.05
CA LYS A 117 -14.64 5.46 20.61
C LYS A 117 -14.97 6.44 21.73
N SER A 118 -14.09 7.40 21.92
CA SER A 118 -14.30 8.47 22.91
C SER A 118 -15.11 9.62 22.33
#